data_792f1601c53a59d0a65dd71c99a62dc5
#
_entry.id   792f1601c53a59d0a65dd71c99a62dc5
#
_cell.length_a   1.000
_cell.length_b   1.000
_cell.length_c   1.000
_cell.angle_alpha   90.00
_cell.angle_beta   90.00
_cell.angle_gamma   90.00
#
_symmetry.space_group_name_H-M   'P 1'
#
loop_
_entity.id
_entity.type
_entity.pdbx_description
1 polymer ?
#
loop_
_entity_poly.entity_id
_entity_poly.type
_entity_poly.pdbx_seq_one_letter_code
_entity_poly.pdbx_strand_id
1 'polypeptide(L)'
;METKLLGELNILNILSAVAVARHLGVEWSVIQRAVKQMKQVEHRLELKKINGYRFIDDAFNANPTGSSMALEVLAMMPGKRIIVTPGMIDLGEKQNEINEHFGTLMKGKADGKF
;
A
#
# COMPACT_ATOMS: atom_id res chain seq x y z
N MET A 1 -2.78 13.32 -13.77
CA MET A 1 -3.47 13.37 -12.46
C MET A 1 -2.46 13.03 -11.38
N GLU A 2 -2.43 13.78 -10.29
CA GLU A 2 -1.50 13.56 -9.18
C GLU A 2 -2.25 13.14 -7.92
N THR A 3 -1.67 12.22 -7.15
CA THR A 3 -2.21 11.79 -5.85
C THR A 3 -1.08 11.55 -4.85
N LYS A 4 -1.41 11.64 -3.56
CA LYS A 4 -0.51 11.30 -2.45
C LYS A 4 -0.66 9.84 -2.00
N LEU A 5 -1.64 9.12 -2.55
CA LEU A 5 -1.89 7.73 -2.19
C LEU A 5 -0.85 6.82 -2.84
N LEU A 6 -0.38 5.82 -2.09
CA LEU A 6 0.61 4.85 -2.54
C LEU A 6 -0.05 3.57 -3.07
N GLY A 7 0.65 2.92 -4.00
CA GLY A 7 0.33 1.57 -4.44
C GLY A 7 -0.67 1.48 -5.58
N GLU A 8 -0.55 0.41 -6.34
CA GLU A 8 -1.37 0.15 -7.52
C GLU A 8 -2.86 0.01 -7.18
N LEU A 9 -3.20 -0.61 -6.03
CA LEU A 9 -4.59 -0.71 -5.58
C LEU A 9 -5.25 0.66 -5.41
N ASN A 10 -4.54 1.62 -4.87
CA ASN A 10 -5.07 2.97 -4.72
C ASN A 10 -5.28 3.65 -6.08
N ILE A 11 -4.39 3.39 -7.05
CA ILE A 11 -4.58 3.87 -8.42
C ILE A 11 -5.86 3.30 -9.02
N LEU A 12 -6.09 2.00 -8.88
CA LEU A 12 -7.31 1.34 -9.37
C LEU A 12 -8.57 1.88 -8.70
N ASN A 13 -8.52 2.10 -7.38
CA ASN A 13 -9.63 2.70 -6.63
C ASN A 13 -9.94 4.13 -7.10
N ILE A 14 -8.91 4.95 -7.32
CA ILE A 14 -9.05 6.31 -7.85
C ILE A 14 -9.66 6.26 -9.25
N LEU A 15 -9.17 5.40 -10.14
CA LEU A 15 -9.70 5.28 -11.49
C LEU A 15 -11.16 4.86 -11.51
N SER A 16 -11.57 3.96 -10.62
CA SER A 16 -12.97 3.55 -10.47
C SER A 16 -13.84 4.72 -10.03
N ALA A 17 -13.39 5.50 -9.03
CA ALA A 17 -14.10 6.68 -8.58
C ALA A 17 -14.19 7.76 -9.67
N VAL A 18 -13.11 7.97 -10.43
CA VAL A 18 -13.07 8.90 -11.56
C VAL A 18 -14.06 8.49 -12.65
N ALA A 19 -14.14 7.21 -12.98
CA ALA A 19 -15.07 6.68 -13.96
C ALA A 19 -16.52 6.98 -13.56
N VAL A 20 -16.89 6.73 -12.30
CA VAL A 20 -18.21 7.05 -11.77
C VAL A 20 -18.49 8.55 -11.81
N ALA A 21 -17.55 9.37 -11.35
CA ALA A 21 -17.68 10.82 -11.35
C ALA A 21 -17.89 11.38 -12.75
N ARG A 22 -17.16 10.87 -13.74
CA ARG A 22 -17.34 11.25 -15.15
C ARG A 22 -18.69 10.82 -15.70
N HIS A 23 -19.14 9.64 -15.36
CA HIS A 23 -20.47 9.15 -15.73
C HIS A 23 -21.58 10.07 -15.18
N LEU A 24 -21.39 10.59 -13.98
CA LEU A 24 -22.31 11.55 -13.34
C LEU A 24 -22.15 13.00 -13.84
N GLY A 25 -21.27 13.26 -14.80
CA GLY A 25 -21.08 14.56 -15.41
C GLY A 25 -20.17 15.53 -14.65
N VAL A 26 -19.38 15.05 -13.69
CA VAL A 26 -18.42 15.90 -12.95
C VAL A 26 -17.30 16.37 -13.88
N GLU A 27 -17.00 17.67 -13.84
CA GLU A 27 -15.95 18.27 -14.66
C GLU A 27 -14.55 17.76 -14.33
N TRP A 28 -13.68 17.62 -15.32
CA TRP A 28 -12.30 17.14 -15.15
C TRP A 28 -11.49 17.97 -14.16
N SER A 29 -11.62 19.27 -14.19
CA SER A 29 -10.91 20.17 -13.27
C SER A 29 -11.26 19.91 -11.80
N VAL A 30 -12.53 19.59 -11.53
CA VAL A 30 -13.02 19.23 -10.19
C VAL A 30 -12.46 17.88 -9.77
N ILE A 31 -12.47 16.89 -10.65
CA ILE A 31 -11.94 15.55 -10.40
C ILE A 31 -10.43 15.61 -10.09
N GLN A 32 -9.66 16.30 -10.92
CA GLN A 32 -8.21 16.44 -10.72
C GLN A 32 -7.89 17.09 -9.38
N ARG A 33 -8.62 18.12 -8.99
CA ARG A 33 -8.46 18.79 -7.70
C ARG A 33 -8.79 17.85 -6.54
N ALA A 34 -9.89 17.12 -6.63
CA ALA A 34 -10.31 16.16 -5.62
C ALA A 34 -9.26 15.06 -5.43
N VAL A 35 -8.77 14.47 -6.51
CA VAL A 35 -7.74 13.42 -6.47
C VAL A 35 -6.45 13.93 -5.82
N LYS A 36 -6.02 15.15 -6.16
CA LYS A 36 -4.83 15.77 -5.56
C LYS A 36 -4.98 16.05 -4.06
N GLN A 37 -6.20 16.32 -3.62
CA GLN A 37 -6.52 16.61 -2.21
C GLN A 37 -6.82 15.37 -1.37
N MET A 38 -6.89 14.17 -1.98
CA MET A 38 -7.11 12.94 -1.24
C MET A 38 -6.05 12.75 -0.16
N LYS A 39 -6.52 12.40 1.04
CA LYS A 39 -5.65 12.11 2.18
C LYS A 39 -5.39 10.63 2.27
N GLN A 40 -4.21 10.26 2.74
CA GLN A 40 -3.89 8.89 3.07
C GLN A 40 -4.81 8.40 4.19
N VAL A 41 -5.20 7.13 4.12
CA VAL A 41 -5.96 6.48 5.20
C VAL A 41 -4.97 5.97 6.22
N GLU A 42 -5.20 6.30 7.49
CA GLU A 42 -4.37 5.88 8.60
C GLU A 42 -4.20 4.34 8.63
N HIS A 43 -2.97 3.87 8.82
CA HIS A 43 -2.58 2.46 8.86
C HIS A 43 -2.89 1.65 7.58
N ARG A 44 -3.17 2.32 6.46
CA ARG A 44 -3.40 1.66 5.16
C ARG A 44 -2.44 2.19 4.12
N LEU A 45 -1.29 1.57 4.01
CA LEU A 45 -0.19 1.97 3.11
C LEU A 45 0.14 3.46 3.25
N GLU A 46 0.10 3.95 4.48
CA GLU A 46 0.32 5.35 4.82
C GLU A 46 1.80 5.67 4.89
N LEU A 47 2.24 6.66 4.13
CA LEU A 47 3.61 7.14 4.19
C LEU A 47 3.77 8.20 5.29
N LYS A 48 4.62 7.91 6.26
CA LYS A 48 4.99 8.82 7.35
C LYS A 48 6.48 9.15 7.28
N LYS A 49 6.83 10.38 7.63
CA LYS A 49 8.22 10.81 7.80
C LYS A 49 8.44 11.19 9.27
N ILE A 50 9.32 10.45 9.95
CA ILE A 50 9.60 10.64 11.36
C ILE A 50 11.12 10.62 11.55
N ASN A 51 11.70 11.70 12.10
CA ASN A 51 13.14 11.81 12.38
C ASN A 51 14.05 11.46 11.17
N GLY A 52 13.66 11.88 9.96
CA GLY A 52 14.41 11.60 8.74
C GLY A 52 14.22 10.19 8.17
N TYR A 53 13.47 9.33 8.83
CA TYR A 53 13.12 8.01 8.32
C TYR A 53 11.76 8.04 7.64
N ARG A 54 11.59 7.18 6.63
CA ARG A 54 10.31 6.94 5.98
C ARG A 54 9.70 5.65 6.48
N PHE A 55 8.46 5.73 6.95
CA PHE A 55 7.69 4.58 7.40
C PHE A 55 6.50 4.38 6.46
N ILE A 56 6.32 3.16 5.99
CA ILE A 56 5.10 2.73 5.30
C ILE A 56 4.30 1.94 6.33
N ASP A 57 3.22 2.56 6.81
CA ASP A 57 2.35 1.97 7.82
C ASP A 57 1.16 1.29 7.13
N ASP A 58 1.14 -0.03 7.16
CA ASP A 58 0.08 -0.87 6.60
C ASP A 58 -0.46 -1.85 7.67
N ALA A 59 -0.58 -1.35 8.89
CA ALA A 59 -0.87 -2.18 10.06
C ALA A 59 -2.36 -2.50 10.25
N PHE A 60 -3.27 -1.90 9.49
CA PHE A 60 -4.71 -2.05 9.72
C PHE A 60 -5.22 -3.48 9.50
N ASN A 61 -4.84 -4.08 8.38
CA ASN A 61 -5.26 -5.44 8.03
C ASN A 61 -4.23 -6.09 7.09
N ALA A 62 -3.62 -7.16 7.55
CA ALA A 62 -2.70 -7.94 6.75
C ALA A 62 -3.43 -9.10 6.06
N ASN A 63 -3.38 -9.15 4.74
CA ASN A 63 -3.86 -10.25 3.93
C ASN A 63 -2.83 -10.56 2.82
N PRO A 64 -2.84 -11.76 2.21
CA PRO A 64 -1.81 -12.16 1.25
C PRO A 64 -1.62 -11.17 0.10
N THR A 65 -2.70 -10.72 -0.49
CA THR A 65 -2.65 -9.78 -1.63
C THR A 65 -2.14 -8.41 -1.21
N GLY A 66 -2.71 -7.82 -0.16
CA GLY A 66 -2.32 -6.50 0.33
C GLY A 66 -0.88 -6.46 0.83
N SER A 67 -0.44 -7.50 1.55
CA SER A 67 0.93 -7.60 2.03
C SER A 67 1.94 -7.73 0.89
N SER A 68 1.62 -8.49 -0.15
CA SER A 68 2.44 -8.59 -1.36
C SER A 68 2.58 -7.23 -2.06
N MET A 69 1.49 -6.47 -2.16
CA MET A 69 1.50 -5.13 -2.76
C MET A 69 2.28 -4.12 -1.91
N ALA A 70 2.21 -4.22 -0.60
CA ALA A 70 3.02 -3.39 0.30
C ALA A 70 4.53 -3.65 0.11
N LEU A 71 4.92 -4.91 -0.12
CA LEU A 71 6.31 -5.26 -0.46
C LEU A 71 6.77 -4.62 -1.77
N GLU A 72 5.92 -4.58 -2.79
CA GLU A 72 6.24 -3.92 -4.06
C GLU A 72 6.45 -2.42 -3.87
N VAL A 73 5.63 -1.76 -3.06
CA VAL A 73 5.80 -0.34 -2.71
C VAL A 73 7.12 -0.12 -1.97
N LEU A 74 7.44 -0.96 -0.99
CA LEU A 74 8.72 -0.89 -0.26
C LEU A 74 9.92 -1.08 -1.21
N ALA A 75 9.82 -2.03 -2.14
CA ALA A 75 10.88 -2.31 -3.10
C ALA A 75 11.23 -1.11 -4.00
N MET A 76 10.28 -0.22 -4.25
CA MET A 76 10.49 1.01 -5.01
C MET A 76 11.14 2.14 -4.19
N MET A 77 11.23 2.01 -2.87
CA MET A 77 11.81 3.05 -2.02
C MET A 77 13.35 3.00 -2.05
N PRO A 78 14.02 4.16 -2.09
CA PRO A 78 15.47 4.22 -2.02
C PRO A 78 15.98 3.97 -0.59
N GLY A 79 17.24 3.57 -0.49
CA GLY A 79 17.93 3.37 0.78
C GLY A 79 17.76 1.96 1.36
N LYS A 80 18.14 1.82 2.62
CA LYS A 80 17.99 0.56 3.35
C LYS A 80 16.52 0.31 3.69
N ARG A 81 16.03 -0.87 3.36
CA ARG A 81 14.62 -1.25 3.51
C ARG A 81 14.48 -2.32 4.59
N ILE A 82 13.65 -2.05 5.57
CA ILE A 82 13.42 -2.94 6.71
C ILE A 82 11.93 -3.23 6.82
N ILE A 83 11.58 -4.48 7.04
CA ILE A 83 10.21 -4.92 7.28
C ILE A 83 10.05 -5.31 8.74
N VAL A 84 8.98 -4.84 9.36
CA VAL A 84 8.55 -5.27 10.70
C VAL A 84 7.12 -5.79 10.56
N THR A 85 6.91 -7.05 10.87
CA THR A 85 5.59 -7.70 10.71
C THR A 85 5.40 -8.84 11.70
N PRO A 86 4.20 -8.99 12.27
CA PRO A 86 3.87 -10.19 13.07
C PRO A 86 3.51 -11.40 12.19
N GLY A 87 3.53 -11.25 10.86
CA GLY A 87 2.95 -12.22 9.94
C GLY A 87 1.44 -12.01 9.76
N MET A 88 0.81 -12.94 9.08
CA MET A 88 -0.63 -12.93 8.81
C MET A 88 -1.33 -14.00 9.65
N ILE A 89 -2.50 -13.68 10.15
CA ILE A 89 -3.34 -14.56 10.98
C ILE A 89 -4.70 -14.77 10.30
N ASP A 90 -5.50 -15.67 10.84
CA ASP A 90 -6.86 -15.98 10.37
C ASP A 90 -6.91 -16.52 8.92
N LEU A 91 -5.88 -17.27 8.51
CA LEU A 91 -5.76 -17.87 7.18
C LEU A 91 -6.13 -19.37 7.16
N GLY A 92 -6.62 -19.90 8.28
CA GLY A 92 -7.01 -21.29 8.40
C GLY A 92 -5.80 -22.26 8.32
N GLU A 93 -6.02 -23.43 7.74
CA GLU A 93 -5.01 -24.50 7.65
C GLU A 93 -3.77 -24.10 6.83
N LYS A 94 -3.92 -23.14 5.92
CA LYS A 94 -2.85 -22.66 5.03
C LYS A 94 -2.01 -21.54 5.63
N GLN A 95 -2.26 -21.16 6.87
CA GLN A 95 -1.60 -19.99 7.48
C GLN A 95 -0.08 -20.09 7.45
N ASN A 96 0.48 -21.25 7.81
CA ASN A 96 1.93 -21.46 7.79
C ASN A 96 2.51 -21.39 6.40
N GLU A 97 1.87 -22.06 5.43
CA GLU A 97 2.29 -22.05 4.02
C GLU A 97 2.29 -20.64 3.43
N ILE A 98 1.22 -19.87 3.69
CA ILE A 98 1.10 -18.50 3.19
C ILE A 98 2.14 -17.58 3.83
N ASN A 99 2.39 -17.69 5.14
CA ASN A 99 3.42 -16.90 5.81
C ASN A 99 4.83 -17.27 5.34
N GLU A 100 5.11 -18.55 5.09
CA GLU A 100 6.38 -19.01 4.53
C GLU A 100 6.59 -18.42 3.12
N HIS A 101 5.57 -18.47 2.27
CA HIS A 101 5.59 -17.87 0.95
C HIS A 101 5.81 -16.35 1.03
N PHE A 102 5.15 -15.67 1.95
CA PHE A 102 5.36 -14.24 2.20
C PHE A 102 6.81 -13.94 2.59
N GLY A 103 7.40 -14.78 3.44
CA GLY A 103 8.83 -14.68 3.78
C GLY A 103 9.75 -14.83 2.57
N THR A 104 9.43 -15.70 1.63
CA THR A 104 10.20 -15.83 0.37
C THR A 104 10.07 -14.60 -0.52
N LEU A 105 8.90 -13.97 -0.57
CA LEU A 105 8.69 -12.74 -1.34
C LEU A 105 9.50 -11.55 -0.81
N MET A 106 9.89 -11.56 0.46
CA MET A 106 10.74 -10.51 1.06
C MET A 106 12.18 -10.52 0.54
N LYS A 107 12.65 -11.64 0.02
CA LYS A 107 14.02 -11.76 -0.52
C LYS A 107 14.20 -10.79 -1.69
N GLY A 108 15.28 -10.00 -1.64
CA GLY A 108 15.59 -8.99 -2.65
C GLY A 108 14.76 -7.70 -2.58
N LYS A 109 13.69 -7.65 -1.75
CA LYS A 109 12.83 -6.48 -1.57
C LYS A 109 13.10 -5.73 -0.25
N ALA A 110 13.72 -6.40 0.71
CA ALA A 110 14.11 -5.81 1.98
C ALA A 110 15.52 -6.25 2.39
N ASP A 111 16.21 -5.37 3.10
CA ASP A 111 17.56 -5.63 3.63
C ASP A 111 17.52 -6.26 5.01
N GLY A 112 16.43 -6.09 5.73
CA GLY A 112 16.17 -6.70 7.03
C GLY A 112 14.68 -6.92 7.28
N LYS A 113 14.36 -7.90 8.13
CA LYS A 113 13.00 -8.24 8.54
C LYS A 113 12.97 -8.64 10.02
N PHE A 114 11.95 -8.21 10.72
CA PHE A 114 11.72 -8.47 12.13
C PHE A 114 10.27 -8.84 12.41
#